data_9a4c818e57d28d46e38663a113259245
#
_entry.id   9a4c818e57d28d46e38663a113259245
#
_cell.length_a   1.000
_cell.length_b   1.000
_cell.length_c   1.000
_cell.angle_alpha   90.00
_cell.angle_beta   90.00
_cell.angle_gamma   90.00
#
_symmetry.space_group_name_H-M   'P 1'
#
loop_
_entity.id
_entity.type
_entity.pdbx_description
1 polymer ?
#
loop_
_entity_poly.entity_id
_entity_poly.type
_entity_poly.pdbx_seq_one_letter_code
_entity_poly.pdbx_strand_id
1 'polypeptide(L)'
;MNITPNIGIRICGTGSSVPAKTVTNDDMATIVETSDEWISTRTGIRKRHFADGETNLSLGAEAAERALEMAGISREEIGAVICATITPDHIVPSQACLLQKKLGLPEQILAFDICAACTGFLYSLHTARSLLCTMPEKKYALVVASELLSRVTNFDDRNTCVLFGDGAGAAVIAL
;
A
#
# COMPACT_ATOMS: atom_id res chain seq x y z
N MET A 1 -11.60 32.88 -17.21
CA MET A 1 -11.00 31.59 -16.78
C MET A 1 -11.92 31.01 -15.73
N ASN A 2 -12.65 29.94 -16.03
CA ASN A 2 -13.39 29.23 -15.00
C ASN A 2 -12.37 28.45 -14.16
N ILE A 3 -12.08 28.96 -12.97
CA ILE A 3 -11.27 28.24 -11.99
C ILE A 3 -12.15 27.08 -11.53
N THR A 4 -11.83 25.87 -11.94
CA THR A 4 -12.46 24.66 -11.40
C THR A 4 -12.27 24.72 -9.87
N PRO A 5 -13.34 24.63 -9.07
CA PRO A 5 -13.20 24.72 -7.63
C PRO A 5 -12.18 23.67 -7.17
N ASN A 6 -11.29 24.06 -6.26
CA ASN A 6 -10.27 23.17 -5.71
C ASN A 6 -10.97 22.16 -4.80
N ILE A 7 -11.45 21.06 -5.40
CA ILE A 7 -12.15 20.00 -4.69
C ILE A 7 -11.09 19.21 -3.91
N GLY A 8 -11.17 19.25 -2.59
CA GLY A 8 -10.32 18.47 -1.71
C GLY A 8 -10.66 16.99 -1.73
N ILE A 9 -9.88 16.20 -0.99
CA ILE A 9 -10.23 14.81 -0.66
C ILE A 9 -10.42 14.69 0.85
N ARG A 10 -11.27 13.76 1.24
CA ARG A 10 -11.45 13.33 2.63
C ARG A 10 -11.04 11.86 2.75
N ILE A 11 -10.21 11.55 3.73
CA ILE A 11 -9.91 10.17 4.13
C ILE A 11 -11.03 9.72 5.05
N CYS A 12 -11.78 8.70 4.65
CA CYS A 12 -12.94 8.17 5.35
C CYS A 12 -12.59 7.01 6.27
N GLY A 13 -11.53 6.26 5.92
CA GLY A 13 -11.02 5.15 6.71
C GLY A 13 -9.62 4.80 6.28
N THR A 14 -8.84 4.25 7.19
CA THR A 14 -7.47 3.78 6.96
C THR A 14 -7.29 2.39 7.55
N GLY A 15 -6.35 1.64 6.99
CA GLY A 15 -5.96 0.34 7.50
C GLY A 15 -4.51 0.04 7.17
N SER A 16 -3.93 -0.87 7.91
CA SER A 16 -2.55 -1.33 7.70
C SER A 16 -2.41 -2.81 7.99
N SER A 17 -1.43 -3.44 7.38
CA SER A 17 -1.04 -4.81 7.64
C SER A 17 0.48 -4.95 7.52
N VAL A 18 1.06 -5.76 8.38
CA VAL A 18 2.48 -6.12 8.32
C VAL A 18 2.62 -7.63 8.52
N PRO A 19 3.65 -8.26 7.94
CA PRO A 19 3.95 -9.67 8.19
C PRO A 19 4.11 -9.98 9.68
N ALA A 20 3.80 -11.21 10.06
CA ALA A 20 3.94 -11.68 11.45
C ALA A 20 5.41 -11.71 11.90
N LYS A 21 6.34 -12.05 10.99
CA LYS A 21 7.76 -12.18 11.30
C LYS A 21 8.40 -10.82 11.52
N THR A 22 8.81 -10.58 12.76
CA THR A 22 9.61 -9.41 13.15
C THR A 22 11.09 -9.73 13.02
N VAL A 23 11.85 -8.80 12.45
CA VAL A 23 13.31 -8.88 12.29
C VAL A 23 13.93 -7.68 13.01
N THR A 24 14.72 -7.93 14.04
CA THR A 24 15.43 -6.92 14.84
C THR A 24 16.73 -6.46 14.14
N ASN A 25 17.39 -5.44 14.69
CA ASN A 25 18.70 -5.03 14.20
C ASN A 25 19.77 -6.08 14.52
N ASP A 26 19.63 -6.83 15.63
CA ASP A 26 20.55 -7.93 15.96
C ASP A 26 20.36 -9.11 14.98
N ASP A 27 19.12 -9.39 14.54
CA ASP A 27 18.89 -10.36 13.47
C ASP A 27 19.55 -9.91 12.15
N MET A 28 19.48 -8.60 11.82
CA MET A 28 20.17 -8.06 10.64
C MET A 28 21.68 -8.20 10.73
N ALA A 29 22.26 -8.12 11.94
CA ALA A 29 23.68 -8.32 12.15
C ALA A 29 24.17 -9.76 11.89
N THR A 30 23.24 -10.73 11.81
CA THR A 30 23.55 -12.10 11.38
C THR A 30 23.61 -12.24 9.84
N ILE A 31 23.07 -11.28 9.10
CA ILE A 31 22.97 -11.30 7.65
C ILE A 31 24.05 -10.44 7.01
N VAL A 32 24.32 -9.27 7.58
CA VAL A 32 25.25 -8.28 7.04
C VAL A 32 26.06 -7.64 8.17
N GLU A 33 27.28 -7.18 7.90
CA GLU A 33 28.14 -6.53 8.88
C GLU A 33 27.52 -5.20 9.36
N THR A 34 26.79 -5.22 10.48
CA THR A 34 26.11 -4.06 11.08
C THR A 34 25.93 -4.24 12.59
N SER A 35 25.27 -3.29 13.25
CA SER A 35 24.86 -3.37 14.65
C SER A 35 23.59 -2.58 14.92
N ASP A 36 22.89 -2.85 16.05
CA ASP A 36 21.74 -2.03 16.47
C ASP A 36 22.13 -0.56 16.61
N GLU A 37 23.29 -0.27 17.22
CA GLU A 37 23.77 1.11 17.35
C GLU A 37 23.96 1.79 15.99
N TRP A 38 24.59 1.09 15.03
CA TRP A 38 24.85 1.64 13.69
C TRP A 38 23.56 1.94 12.94
N ILE A 39 22.57 1.04 13.00
CA ILE A 39 21.27 1.23 12.32
C ILE A 39 20.44 2.29 13.02
N SER A 40 20.28 2.17 14.35
CA SER A 40 19.35 3.03 15.10
C SER A 40 19.79 4.49 15.16
N THR A 41 21.10 4.78 15.24
CA THR A 41 21.61 6.15 15.26
C THR A 41 21.43 6.86 13.94
N ARG A 42 21.45 6.12 12.80
CA ARG A 42 21.32 6.69 11.45
C ARG A 42 19.89 6.76 10.94
N THR A 43 19.03 5.84 11.38
CA THR A 43 17.70 5.64 10.80
C THR A 43 16.54 5.73 11.79
N GLY A 44 16.82 5.53 13.07
CA GLY A 44 15.80 5.34 14.10
C GLY A 44 15.13 3.97 14.08
N ILE A 45 15.43 3.12 13.10
CA ILE A 45 14.79 1.81 12.93
C ILE A 45 15.33 0.86 14.00
N ARG A 46 14.41 0.20 14.72
CA ARG A 46 14.70 -0.84 15.73
C ARG A 46 14.35 -2.24 15.24
N LYS A 47 13.30 -2.34 14.41
CA LYS A 47 12.80 -3.60 13.86
C LYS A 47 12.08 -3.34 12.54
N ARG A 48 11.93 -4.37 11.72
CA ARG A 48 11.13 -4.44 10.51
C ARG A 48 10.37 -5.75 10.45
N HIS A 49 9.49 -5.88 9.49
CA HIS A 49 8.76 -7.12 9.24
C HIS A 49 9.16 -7.66 7.87
N PHE A 50 9.39 -8.97 7.78
CA PHE A 50 9.63 -9.66 6.52
C PHE A 50 8.59 -10.75 6.32
N ALA A 51 8.06 -10.84 5.12
CA ALA A 51 7.09 -11.85 4.75
C ALA A 51 7.71 -13.26 4.90
N ASP A 52 6.95 -14.17 5.49
CA ASP A 52 7.28 -15.58 5.66
C ASP A 52 6.02 -16.41 5.33
N GLY A 53 5.66 -16.40 4.03
CA GLY A 53 4.43 -16.98 3.54
C GLY A 53 3.34 -15.99 3.15
N GLU A 54 3.37 -14.76 3.68
CA GLU A 54 2.45 -13.70 3.24
C GLU A 54 2.79 -13.26 1.80
N THR A 55 1.75 -12.81 1.09
CA THR A 55 1.86 -12.26 -0.27
C THR A 55 1.55 -10.76 -0.27
N ASN A 56 1.91 -10.06 -1.33
CA ASN A 56 1.52 -8.67 -1.52
C ASN A 56 -0.02 -8.53 -1.48
N LEU A 57 -0.73 -9.50 -2.11
CA LEU A 57 -2.18 -9.54 -2.08
C LEU A 57 -2.74 -9.73 -0.67
N SER A 58 -2.17 -10.63 0.13
CA SER A 58 -2.71 -10.90 1.47
C SER A 58 -2.58 -9.69 2.39
N LEU A 59 -1.42 -9.02 2.39
CA LEU A 59 -1.19 -7.81 3.17
C LEU A 59 -2.04 -6.64 2.69
N GLY A 60 -2.09 -6.42 1.36
CA GLY A 60 -2.90 -5.37 0.76
C GLY A 60 -4.39 -5.55 1.04
N ALA A 61 -4.90 -6.80 0.97
CA ALA A 61 -6.29 -7.10 1.26
C ALA A 61 -6.63 -6.86 2.73
N GLU A 62 -5.78 -7.30 3.66
CA GLU A 62 -6.00 -7.07 5.09
C GLU A 62 -6.01 -5.58 5.44
N ALA A 63 -5.06 -4.81 4.90
CA ALA A 63 -5.05 -3.36 5.08
C ALA A 63 -6.31 -2.71 4.51
N ALA A 64 -6.76 -3.14 3.32
CA ALA A 64 -7.95 -2.63 2.67
C ALA A 64 -9.24 -2.97 3.44
N GLU A 65 -9.39 -4.19 3.97
CA GLU A 65 -10.54 -4.57 4.80
C GLU A 65 -10.65 -3.67 6.01
N ARG A 66 -9.56 -3.43 6.74
CA ARG A 66 -9.53 -2.53 7.89
C ARG A 66 -9.92 -1.09 7.52
N ALA A 67 -9.49 -0.62 6.34
CA ALA A 67 -9.85 0.71 5.85
C ALA A 67 -11.33 0.79 5.51
N LEU A 68 -11.92 -0.24 4.89
CA LEU A 68 -13.33 -0.32 4.56
C LEU A 68 -14.19 -0.41 5.83
N GLU A 69 -13.79 -1.23 6.80
CA GLU A 69 -14.45 -1.34 8.11
C GLU A 69 -14.46 0.02 8.84
N MET A 70 -13.31 0.70 8.89
CA MET A 70 -13.23 2.02 9.53
C MET A 70 -14.09 3.05 8.81
N ALA A 71 -14.17 3.00 7.48
CA ALA A 71 -15.00 3.92 6.69
C ALA A 71 -16.51 3.67 6.89
N GLY A 72 -16.91 2.45 7.24
CA GLY A 72 -18.31 2.08 7.46
C GLY A 72 -19.18 2.21 6.21
N ILE A 73 -18.62 1.94 5.02
CA ILE A 73 -19.29 2.13 3.73
C ILE A 73 -19.61 0.78 3.08
N SER A 74 -20.56 0.80 2.13
CA SER A 74 -20.82 -0.36 1.28
C SER A 74 -19.73 -0.48 0.19
N ARG A 75 -19.31 -1.71 -0.08
CA ARG A 75 -18.40 -2.02 -1.18
C ARG A 75 -18.93 -1.57 -2.55
N GLU A 76 -20.26 -1.58 -2.72
CA GLU A 76 -20.95 -1.13 -3.94
C GLU A 76 -20.75 0.36 -4.24
N GLU A 77 -20.40 1.16 -3.23
CA GLU A 77 -20.15 2.59 -3.39
C GLU A 77 -18.72 2.91 -3.89
N ILE A 78 -17.83 1.90 -3.93
CA ILE A 78 -16.47 2.03 -4.48
C ILE A 78 -16.56 2.13 -6.00
N GLY A 79 -15.89 3.14 -6.57
CA GLY A 79 -15.80 3.37 -8.02
C GLY A 79 -14.44 3.03 -8.61
N ALA A 80 -13.40 3.00 -7.78
CA ALA A 80 -12.05 2.65 -8.22
C ALA A 80 -11.25 1.98 -7.09
N VAL A 81 -10.38 1.06 -7.47
CA VAL A 81 -9.30 0.53 -6.62
C VAL A 81 -7.96 0.77 -7.32
N ILE A 82 -7.03 1.40 -6.62
CA ILE A 82 -5.70 1.71 -7.14
C ILE A 82 -4.68 1.12 -6.17
N CYS A 83 -3.76 0.31 -6.67
CA CYS A 83 -2.67 -0.24 -5.88
C CYS A 83 -1.34 0.41 -6.27
N ALA A 84 -0.68 1.04 -5.31
CA ALA A 84 0.68 1.51 -5.46
C ALA A 84 1.64 0.39 -5.04
N THR A 85 2.41 -0.15 -5.99
CA THR A 85 3.36 -1.23 -5.72
C THR A 85 4.44 -1.32 -6.78
N ILE A 86 5.66 -1.70 -6.36
CA ILE A 86 6.77 -2.11 -7.24
C ILE A 86 7.08 -3.60 -7.09
N THR A 87 6.39 -4.28 -6.16
CA THR A 87 6.57 -5.71 -5.85
C THR A 87 5.24 -6.48 -5.94
N PRO A 88 4.47 -6.35 -7.04
CA PRO A 88 3.21 -7.07 -7.18
C PRO A 88 3.45 -8.58 -7.19
N ASP A 89 2.44 -9.36 -6.83
CA ASP A 89 2.56 -10.83 -6.91
C ASP A 89 2.60 -11.31 -8.36
N HIS A 90 1.97 -10.58 -9.29
CA HIS A 90 1.97 -10.85 -10.74
C HIS A 90 2.04 -9.54 -11.52
N ILE A 91 2.60 -9.61 -12.74
CA ILE A 91 2.56 -8.48 -13.68
C ILE A 91 1.15 -8.33 -14.25
N VAL A 92 0.49 -9.45 -14.58
CA VAL A 92 -0.89 -9.54 -15.09
C VAL A 92 -1.55 -10.78 -14.50
N PRO A 93 -2.77 -10.67 -13.93
CA PRO A 93 -3.52 -9.43 -13.71
C PRO A 93 -2.84 -8.48 -12.72
N SER A 94 -3.19 -7.17 -12.77
CA SER A 94 -2.64 -6.18 -11.83
C SER A 94 -3.00 -6.51 -10.38
N GLN A 95 -2.20 -6.02 -9.45
CA GLN A 95 -2.45 -6.21 -8.01
C GLN A 95 -3.81 -5.65 -7.60
N ALA A 96 -4.20 -4.50 -8.17
CA ALA A 96 -5.53 -3.92 -7.95
C ALA A 96 -6.67 -4.82 -8.42
N CYS A 97 -6.53 -5.52 -9.56
CA CYS A 97 -7.52 -6.49 -10.03
C CYS A 97 -7.65 -7.69 -9.08
N LEU A 98 -6.52 -8.15 -8.53
CA LEU A 98 -6.51 -9.23 -7.54
C LEU A 98 -7.19 -8.77 -6.23
N LEU A 99 -6.91 -7.56 -5.78
CA LEU A 99 -7.55 -6.93 -4.63
C LEU A 99 -9.06 -6.76 -4.85
N GLN A 100 -9.48 -6.26 -6.02
CA GLN A 100 -10.88 -6.13 -6.40
C GLN A 100 -11.64 -7.44 -6.18
N LYS A 101 -11.10 -8.54 -6.73
CA LYS A 101 -11.68 -9.88 -6.58
C LYS A 101 -11.66 -10.36 -5.13
N LYS A 102 -10.53 -10.23 -4.46
CA LYS A 102 -10.33 -10.71 -3.07
C LYS A 102 -11.26 -10.02 -2.09
N LEU A 103 -11.51 -8.72 -2.28
CA LEU A 103 -12.36 -7.89 -1.43
C LEU A 103 -13.85 -7.95 -1.82
N GLY A 104 -14.21 -8.65 -2.91
CA GLY A 104 -15.59 -8.69 -3.39
C GLY A 104 -16.11 -7.32 -3.83
N LEU A 105 -15.24 -6.47 -4.40
CA LEU A 105 -15.65 -5.18 -4.96
C LEU A 105 -16.39 -5.39 -6.30
N PRO A 106 -17.24 -4.43 -6.74
CA PRO A 106 -17.96 -4.55 -7.99
C PRO A 106 -17.03 -4.80 -9.18
N GLU A 107 -17.46 -5.64 -10.13
CA GLU A 107 -16.64 -5.98 -11.30
C GLU A 107 -16.48 -4.81 -12.28
N GLN A 108 -17.41 -3.86 -12.28
CA GLN A 108 -17.48 -2.74 -13.23
C GLN A 108 -16.81 -1.46 -12.70
N ILE A 109 -15.74 -1.60 -11.91
CA ILE A 109 -14.98 -0.46 -11.40
C ILE A 109 -13.59 -0.40 -12.05
N LEU A 110 -12.94 0.74 -11.96
CA LEU A 110 -11.55 0.87 -12.39
C LEU A 110 -10.60 0.19 -11.39
N ALA A 111 -9.74 -0.71 -11.89
CA ALA A 111 -8.77 -1.43 -11.08
C ALA A 111 -7.41 -1.46 -11.80
N PHE A 112 -6.40 -0.78 -11.28
CA PHE A 112 -5.07 -0.71 -11.85
C PHE A 112 -3.99 -0.36 -10.84
N ASP A 113 -2.74 -0.66 -11.20
CA ASP A 113 -1.58 -0.38 -10.36
C ASP A 113 -0.87 0.90 -10.79
N ILE A 114 -0.21 1.55 -9.82
CA ILE A 114 0.73 2.65 -10.04
C ILE A 114 2.11 2.21 -9.55
N CYS A 115 3.06 2.10 -10.46
CA CYS A 115 4.46 1.79 -10.18
C CYS A 115 5.24 3.10 -10.06
N ALA A 116 5.36 3.62 -8.82
CA ALA A 116 6.05 4.88 -8.54
C ALA A 116 6.74 4.90 -7.17
N ALA A 117 7.07 3.73 -6.62
CA ALA A 117 7.76 3.55 -5.35
C ALA A 117 7.17 4.45 -4.23
N CYS A 118 8.02 5.16 -3.47
CA CYS A 118 7.62 5.98 -2.32
C CYS A 118 6.58 7.07 -2.64
N THR A 119 6.51 7.55 -3.89
CA THR A 119 5.51 8.55 -4.31
C THR A 119 4.20 7.91 -4.79
N GLY A 120 4.17 6.58 -4.96
CA GLY A 120 3.05 5.85 -5.53
C GLY A 120 1.74 6.09 -4.78
N PHE A 121 1.76 6.09 -3.45
CA PHE A 121 0.57 6.37 -2.65
C PHE A 121 0.01 7.78 -2.89
N LEU A 122 0.87 8.79 -2.94
CA LEU A 122 0.44 10.18 -3.19
C LEU A 122 -0.12 10.35 -4.62
N TYR A 123 0.52 9.70 -5.60
CA TYR A 123 0.01 9.70 -6.98
C TYR A 123 -1.32 8.97 -7.09
N SER A 124 -1.49 7.87 -6.34
CA SER A 124 -2.76 7.15 -6.27
C SER A 124 -3.88 7.98 -5.65
N LEU A 125 -3.60 8.75 -4.59
CA LEU A 125 -4.56 9.69 -4.00
C LEU A 125 -4.99 10.77 -5.01
N HIS A 126 -4.03 11.36 -5.73
CA HIS A 126 -4.33 12.37 -6.76
C HIS A 126 -5.14 11.79 -7.91
N THR A 127 -4.78 10.60 -8.38
CA THR A 127 -5.50 9.90 -9.44
C THR A 127 -6.92 9.54 -9.01
N ALA A 128 -7.08 8.97 -7.81
CA ALA A 128 -8.38 8.61 -7.26
C ALA A 128 -9.30 9.84 -7.12
N ARG A 129 -8.77 10.98 -6.65
CA ARG A 129 -9.50 12.25 -6.65
C ARG A 129 -10.00 12.63 -8.03
N SER A 130 -9.13 12.56 -9.04
CA SER A 130 -9.46 12.92 -10.41
C SER A 130 -10.54 12.00 -11.01
N LEU A 131 -10.48 10.72 -10.72
CA LEU A 131 -11.49 9.75 -11.13
C LEU A 131 -12.84 10.03 -10.46
N LEU A 132 -12.88 10.26 -9.16
CA LEU A 132 -14.11 10.57 -8.44
C LEU A 132 -14.79 11.84 -8.98
N CYS A 133 -14.03 12.83 -9.43
CA CYS A 133 -14.60 14.02 -10.09
C CYS A 133 -15.34 13.70 -11.39
N THR A 134 -15.06 12.56 -12.03
CA THR A 134 -15.67 12.13 -13.30
C THR A 134 -16.68 11.00 -13.15
N MET A 135 -16.89 10.50 -11.94
CA MET A 135 -17.79 9.39 -11.61
C MET A 135 -18.83 9.84 -10.57
N PRO A 136 -19.80 10.68 -10.91
CA PRO A 136 -20.73 11.25 -9.93
C PRO A 136 -21.63 10.22 -9.23
N GLU A 137 -21.80 9.03 -9.81
CA GLU A 137 -22.56 7.92 -9.25
C GLU A 137 -21.77 7.12 -8.20
N LYS A 138 -20.44 7.31 -8.14
CA LYS A 138 -19.55 6.63 -7.19
C LYS A 138 -19.00 7.63 -6.18
N LYS A 139 -19.08 7.26 -4.90
CA LYS A 139 -18.73 8.18 -3.80
C LYS A 139 -17.31 7.99 -3.29
N TYR A 140 -16.76 6.78 -3.44
CA TYR A 140 -15.49 6.41 -2.81
C TYR A 140 -14.53 5.76 -3.79
N ALA A 141 -13.25 5.91 -3.51
CA ALA A 141 -12.18 5.13 -4.10
C ALA A 141 -11.33 4.49 -2.98
N LEU A 142 -10.83 3.29 -3.25
CA LEU A 142 -9.90 2.57 -2.40
C LEU A 142 -8.48 2.73 -2.95
N VAL A 143 -7.59 3.26 -2.15
CA VAL A 143 -6.16 3.37 -2.46
C VAL A 143 -5.40 2.45 -1.52
N VAL A 144 -4.61 1.55 -2.10
CA VAL A 144 -3.77 0.59 -1.37
C VAL A 144 -2.32 0.81 -1.76
N ALA A 145 -1.41 0.82 -0.79
CA ALA A 145 0.02 0.69 -1.03
C ALA A 145 0.47 -0.60 -0.34
N SER A 146 1.06 -1.53 -1.08
CA SER A 146 1.49 -2.82 -0.55
C SER A 146 2.81 -3.22 -1.16
N GLU A 147 3.79 -3.55 -0.29
CA GLU A 147 5.14 -3.87 -0.74
C GLU A 147 5.71 -5.06 0.02
N LEU A 148 6.39 -5.93 -0.71
CA LEU A 148 7.29 -6.94 -0.19
C LEU A 148 8.72 -6.60 -0.63
N LEU A 149 9.29 -5.54 -0.04
CA LEU A 149 10.62 -5.05 -0.42
C LEU A 149 11.72 -6.05 -0.10
N SER A 150 11.49 -6.96 0.86
CA SER A 150 12.41 -8.07 1.15
C SER A 150 12.71 -8.94 -0.07
N ARG A 151 11.77 -9.02 -1.06
CA ARG A 151 11.95 -9.79 -2.30
C ARG A 151 12.98 -9.20 -3.27
N VAL A 152 13.21 -7.88 -3.19
CA VAL A 152 14.06 -7.14 -4.14
C VAL A 152 15.25 -6.46 -3.48
N THR A 153 15.36 -6.54 -2.16
CA THR A 153 16.46 -5.96 -1.38
C THR A 153 17.73 -6.79 -1.59
N ASN A 154 18.83 -6.11 -1.92
CA ASN A 154 20.16 -6.73 -1.90
C ASN A 154 20.67 -6.78 -0.46
N PHE A 155 20.66 -7.96 0.15
CA PHE A 155 21.10 -8.15 1.53
C PHE A 155 22.63 -8.13 1.72
N ASP A 156 23.41 -8.07 0.63
CA ASP A 156 24.87 -7.87 0.72
C ASP A 156 25.25 -6.38 0.87
N ASP A 157 24.31 -5.47 0.58
CA ASP A 157 24.53 -4.02 0.74
C ASP A 157 23.94 -3.51 2.06
N ARG A 158 24.79 -3.39 3.09
CA ARG A 158 24.37 -2.90 4.40
C ARG A 158 23.83 -1.47 4.42
N ASN A 159 24.13 -0.65 3.39
CA ASN A 159 23.68 0.75 3.37
C ASN A 159 22.17 0.83 3.03
N THR A 160 21.67 -0.16 2.34
CA THR A 160 20.26 -0.18 1.87
C THR A 160 19.42 -1.27 2.54
N CYS A 161 19.95 -2.47 2.76
CA CYS A 161 19.16 -3.60 3.28
C CYS A 161 18.54 -3.34 4.67
N VAL A 162 19.16 -2.49 5.47
CA VAL A 162 18.68 -2.14 6.81
C VAL A 162 17.49 -1.17 6.84
N LEU A 163 17.16 -0.56 5.67
CA LEU A 163 16.15 0.50 5.56
C LEU A 163 14.75 -0.04 5.28
N PHE A 164 14.64 -1.21 4.68
CA PHE A 164 13.38 -1.69 4.11
C PHE A 164 12.76 -2.82 4.94
N GLY A 165 11.47 -2.97 4.77
CA GLY A 165 10.64 -4.03 5.30
C GLY A 165 9.39 -4.18 4.45
N ASP A 166 8.55 -5.15 4.81
CA ASP A 166 7.34 -5.50 4.10
C ASP A 166 6.12 -4.98 4.85
N GLY A 167 5.09 -4.60 4.13
CA GLY A 167 3.85 -4.11 4.72
C GLY A 167 2.89 -3.51 3.71
N ALA A 168 1.69 -3.22 4.19
CA ALA A 168 0.66 -2.58 3.40
C ALA A 168 -0.07 -1.51 4.22
N GLY A 169 -0.53 -0.49 3.52
CA GLY A 169 -1.44 0.53 4.02
C GLY A 169 -2.55 0.80 3.01
N ALA A 170 -3.74 1.15 3.49
CA ALA A 170 -4.87 1.48 2.64
C ALA A 170 -5.64 2.68 3.16
N ALA A 171 -6.30 3.38 2.25
CA ALA A 171 -7.21 4.47 2.56
C ALA A 171 -8.45 4.42 1.67
N VAL A 172 -9.62 4.61 2.28
CA VAL A 172 -10.86 4.92 1.59
C VAL A 172 -10.98 6.43 1.51
N ILE A 173 -11.14 6.96 0.30
CA ILE A 173 -11.25 8.39 0.06
C ILE A 173 -12.57 8.78 -0.59
N ALA A 174 -13.02 10.00 -0.33
CA ALA A 174 -14.15 10.68 -0.96
C ALA A 174 -13.76 12.10 -1.35
N LEU A 175 -14.57 12.77 -2.16
CA LEU A 175 -14.49 14.21 -2.43
C LEU A 175 -15.08 15.02 -1.27
#